data_6cdd6f07280cc05ecd7b4c1d4eb882fa
#
_entry.id   6cdd6f07280cc05ecd7b4c1d4eb882fa
#
_cell.length_a   1.000
_cell.length_b   1.000
_cell.length_c   1.000
_cell.angle_alpha   90.00
_cell.angle_beta   90.00
_cell.angle_gamma   90.00
#
_symmetry.space_group_name_H-M   'P 1'
#
loop_
_entity.id
_entity.type
_entity.pdbx_description
1 polymer ?
#
loop_
_entity_poly.entity_id
_entity_poly.type
_entity_poly.pdbx_seq_one_letter_code
_entity_poly.pdbx_strand_id
1 'polypeptide(L)'
;MKIPVIPGFEKQAFEKYFKNTGWLLLARVGSLGIKILVGFAVANYLGSTQNGLLNYPLAFVTFFIAAAALGLDSFLTRELLQNPEKKDELLGTAFWLRLVAGLAILPLVYATYSIINRNDLSQVPLSYILIVAFIGFIQSFNIIDSYFQSRVQAKYVMY
;
A
#
# COMPACT_ATOMS: atom_id res chain seq x y z
N MET A 1 22.49 20.99 14.30
CA MET A 1 22.00 21.67 13.10
C MET A 1 21.01 22.74 13.56
N LYS A 2 21.27 24.05 13.30
CA LYS A 2 20.36 25.12 13.69
C LYS A 2 19.25 25.19 12.65
N ILE A 3 18.03 24.79 13.06
CA ILE A 3 16.84 24.82 12.17
C ILE A 3 16.36 26.27 12.09
N PRO A 4 16.09 26.82 10.90
CA PRO A 4 15.59 28.18 10.74
C PRO A 4 14.21 28.31 11.40
N VAL A 5 14.04 29.37 12.18
CA VAL A 5 12.76 29.70 12.83
C VAL A 5 11.85 30.34 11.79
N ILE A 6 10.78 29.64 11.41
CA ILE A 6 9.77 30.20 10.50
C ILE A 6 8.74 30.98 11.36
N PRO A 7 8.51 32.26 11.07
CA PRO A 7 7.52 33.05 11.82
C PRO A 7 6.12 32.43 11.70
N GLY A 8 5.49 32.14 12.84
CA GLY A 8 4.13 31.56 12.90
C GLY A 8 4.05 30.07 13.23
N PHE A 9 5.19 29.36 13.37
CA PHE A 9 5.19 27.95 13.80
C PHE A 9 5.81 27.78 15.19
N GLU A 10 5.13 27.08 16.08
CA GLU A 10 5.71 26.65 17.35
C GLU A 10 6.90 25.72 17.08
N LYS A 11 8.06 26.04 17.66
CA LYS A 11 9.32 25.35 17.45
C LYS A 11 9.21 23.83 17.74
N GLN A 12 8.46 23.46 18.76
CA GLN A 12 8.24 22.05 19.13
C GLN A 12 7.41 21.29 18.10
N ALA A 13 6.36 21.92 17.54
CA ALA A 13 5.56 21.34 16.47
C ALA A 13 6.38 21.14 15.21
N PHE A 14 7.19 22.12 14.83
CA PHE A 14 8.07 22.03 13.65
C PHE A 14 9.10 20.90 13.78
N GLU A 15 9.77 20.78 14.93
CA GLU A 15 10.72 19.69 15.18
C GLU A 15 10.06 18.31 15.10
N LYS A 16 8.86 18.18 15.66
CA LYS A 16 8.07 16.93 15.60
C LYS A 16 7.73 16.55 14.16
N TYR A 17 7.22 17.50 13.37
CA TYR A 17 6.88 17.26 11.97
C TYR A 17 8.11 16.98 11.11
N PHE A 18 9.17 17.73 11.29
CA PHE A 18 10.42 17.53 10.55
C PHE A 18 11.05 16.17 10.82
N LYS A 19 11.09 15.77 12.10
CA LYS A 19 11.60 14.45 12.50
C LYS A 19 10.72 13.32 11.95
N ASN A 20 9.40 13.48 12.00
CA ASN A 20 8.46 12.50 11.47
C ASN A 20 8.58 12.36 9.94
N THR A 21 8.65 13.48 9.22
CA THR A 21 8.86 13.48 7.76
C THR A 21 10.22 12.89 7.39
N GLY A 22 11.26 13.19 8.15
CA GLY A 22 12.60 12.61 7.96
C GLY A 22 12.59 11.08 8.09
N TRP A 23 11.90 10.55 9.11
CA TRP A 23 11.72 9.11 9.27
C TRP A 23 10.94 8.47 8.12
N LEU A 24 9.85 9.08 7.68
CA LEU A 24 9.08 8.61 6.53
C LEU A 24 9.92 8.60 5.25
N LEU A 25 10.71 9.63 5.04
CA LEU A 25 11.59 9.74 3.86
C LEU A 25 12.67 8.67 3.90
N LEU A 26 13.34 8.48 5.03
CA LEU A 26 14.34 7.42 5.21
C LEU A 26 13.73 6.04 5.00
N ALA A 27 12.54 5.77 5.54
CA ALA A 27 11.84 4.51 5.34
C ALA A 27 11.55 4.26 3.86
N ARG A 28 11.03 5.26 3.15
CA ARG A 28 10.72 5.15 1.71
C ARG A 28 11.96 4.95 0.85
N VAL A 29 13.00 5.76 1.07
CA VAL A 29 14.26 5.65 0.31
C VAL A 29 14.96 4.33 0.62
N GLY A 30 15.03 3.93 1.89
CA GLY A 30 15.60 2.64 2.30
C GLY A 30 14.84 1.46 1.68
N SER A 31 13.52 1.47 1.74
CA SER A 31 12.65 0.47 1.12
C SER A 31 12.83 0.39 -0.40
N LEU A 32 12.94 1.54 -1.10
CA LEU A 32 13.21 1.58 -2.53
C LEU A 32 14.58 0.99 -2.87
N GLY A 33 15.63 1.33 -2.09
CA GLY A 33 16.97 0.78 -2.26
C GLY A 33 16.97 -0.74 -2.15
N ILE A 34 16.35 -1.28 -1.10
CA ILE A 34 16.22 -2.73 -0.89
C ILE A 34 15.43 -3.38 -2.02
N LYS A 35 14.31 -2.80 -2.45
CA LYS A 35 13.49 -3.33 -3.56
C LYS A 35 14.27 -3.39 -4.87
N ILE A 36 15.09 -2.37 -5.17
CA ILE A 36 15.94 -2.35 -6.37
C ILE A 36 16.99 -3.46 -6.30
N LEU A 37 17.69 -3.58 -5.18
CA LEU A 37 18.73 -4.60 -5.00
C LEU A 37 18.16 -6.02 -5.08
N VAL A 38 17.05 -6.28 -4.39
CA VAL A 38 16.38 -7.58 -4.43
C VAL A 38 15.81 -7.85 -5.80
N GLY A 39 15.16 -6.86 -6.43
CA GLY A 39 14.62 -6.99 -7.78
C GLY A 39 15.69 -7.33 -8.82
N PHE A 40 16.84 -6.68 -8.75
CA PHE A 40 17.98 -6.97 -9.62
C PHE A 40 18.54 -8.38 -9.38
N ALA A 41 18.73 -8.79 -8.13
CA ALA A 41 19.20 -10.11 -7.77
C ALA A 41 18.24 -11.22 -8.26
N VAL A 42 16.93 -11.02 -8.03
CA VAL A 42 15.88 -11.94 -8.48
C VAL A 42 15.83 -12.03 -10.01
N ALA A 43 15.88 -10.89 -10.72
CA ALA A 43 15.85 -10.88 -12.17
C ALA A 43 17.05 -11.61 -12.78
N ASN A 44 18.25 -11.44 -12.23
CA ASN A 44 19.45 -12.15 -12.66
C ASN A 44 19.39 -13.65 -12.37
N TYR A 45 18.81 -14.04 -11.23
CA TYR A 45 18.71 -15.45 -10.85
C TYR A 45 17.65 -16.20 -11.66
N LEU A 46 16.47 -15.61 -11.85
CA LEU A 46 15.35 -16.26 -12.53
C LEU A 46 15.45 -16.20 -14.06
N GLY A 47 16.18 -15.23 -14.62
CA GLY A 47 16.17 -14.96 -16.05
C GLY A 47 14.84 -14.33 -16.53
N SER A 48 14.77 -13.95 -17.80
CA SER A 48 13.66 -13.15 -18.35
C SER A 48 12.30 -13.84 -18.28
N THR A 49 12.23 -15.13 -18.58
CA THR A 49 10.96 -15.88 -18.66
C THR A 49 10.33 -16.07 -17.30
N GLN A 50 11.10 -16.55 -16.31
CA GLN A 50 10.57 -16.79 -14.97
C GLN A 50 10.31 -15.49 -14.22
N ASN A 51 11.11 -14.46 -14.45
CA ASN A 51 10.86 -13.13 -13.93
C ASN A 51 9.55 -12.53 -14.48
N GLY A 52 9.23 -12.80 -15.74
CA GLY A 52 7.94 -12.45 -16.33
C GLY A 52 6.77 -13.19 -15.66
N LEU A 53 6.90 -14.50 -15.42
CA LEU A 53 5.89 -15.31 -14.70
C LEU A 53 5.62 -14.82 -13.28
N LEU A 54 6.63 -14.27 -12.61
CA LEU A 54 6.51 -13.70 -11.28
C LEU A 54 5.87 -12.29 -11.30
N ASN A 55 6.35 -11.41 -12.19
CA ASN A 55 5.96 -10.00 -12.17
C ASN A 55 4.61 -9.74 -12.86
N TYR A 56 4.20 -10.56 -13.82
CA TYR A 56 2.91 -10.38 -14.50
C TYR A 56 1.72 -10.47 -13.53
N PRO A 57 1.58 -11.51 -12.69
CA PRO A 57 0.51 -11.57 -11.69
C PRO A 57 0.55 -10.40 -10.72
N LEU A 58 1.74 -10.00 -10.26
CA LEU A 58 1.92 -8.87 -9.35
C LEU A 58 1.44 -7.56 -9.99
N ALA A 59 1.85 -7.26 -11.21
CA ALA A 59 1.45 -6.06 -11.93
C ALA A 59 -0.06 -6.06 -12.21
N PHE A 60 -0.59 -7.19 -12.68
CA PHE A 60 -2.01 -7.35 -13.01
C PHE A 60 -2.90 -7.12 -11.79
N VAL A 61 -2.60 -7.79 -10.68
CA VAL A 61 -3.40 -7.68 -9.45
C VAL A 61 -3.24 -6.31 -8.78
N THR A 62 -2.04 -5.73 -8.81
CA THR A 62 -1.78 -4.40 -8.22
C THR A 62 -2.68 -3.33 -8.81
N PHE A 63 -3.02 -3.43 -10.10
CA PHE A 63 -3.97 -2.52 -10.74
C PHE A 63 -5.34 -2.56 -10.05
N PHE A 64 -5.86 -3.75 -9.77
CA PHE A 64 -7.16 -3.91 -9.09
C PHE A 64 -7.09 -3.49 -7.62
N ILE A 65 -6.00 -3.78 -6.94
CA ILE A 65 -5.77 -3.34 -5.55
C ILE A 65 -5.76 -1.81 -5.48
N ALA A 66 -5.05 -1.15 -6.40
CA ALA A 66 -5.02 0.31 -6.47
C ALA A 66 -6.40 0.92 -6.72
N ALA A 67 -7.18 0.31 -7.62
CA ALA A 67 -8.56 0.71 -7.87
C ALA A 67 -9.45 0.52 -6.64
N ALA A 68 -9.32 -0.60 -5.92
CA ALA A 68 -10.10 -0.90 -4.71
C ALA A 68 -9.70 -0.03 -3.51
N ALA A 69 -8.46 0.45 -3.46
CA ALA A 69 -8.01 1.35 -2.40
C ALA A 69 -8.76 2.69 -2.39
N LEU A 70 -9.29 3.14 -3.55
CA LEU A 70 -10.18 4.32 -3.72
C LEU A 70 -9.73 5.59 -2.99
N GLY A 71 -8.45 5.73 -2.66
CA GLY A 71 -7.94 6.86 -1.87
C GLY A 71 -8.40 6.88 -0.41
N LEU A 72 -8.96 5.78 0.10
CA LEU A 72 -9.46 5.64 1.47
C LEU A 72 -8.41 5.98 2.53
N ASP A 73 -7.12 5.71 2.28
CA ASP A 73 -6.05 6.03 3.23
C ASP A 73 -5.92 7.52 3.49
N SER A 74 -5.93 8.32 2.43
CA SER A 74 -5.82 9.76 2.54
C SER A 74 -7.09 10.37 3.14
N PHE A 75 -8.26 9.86 2.75
CA PHE A 75 -9.54 10.28 3.30
C PHE A 75 -9.63 9.96 4.79
N LEU A 76 -9.31 8.73 5.18
CA LEU A 76 -9.38 8.27 6.56
C LEU A 76 -8.41 9.04 7.45
N THR A 77 -7.16 9.25 7.00
CA THR A 77 -6.17 10.02 7.76
C THR A 77 -6.65 11.45 8.00
N ARG A 78 -7.26 12.08 6.98
CA ARG A 78 -7.83 13.42 7.10
C ARG A 78 -9.01 13.45 8.06
N GLU A 79 -9.94 12.51 7.96
CA GLU A 79 -11.14 12.45 8.78
C GLU A 79 -10.81 12.16 10.24
N LEU A 80 -9.84 11.30 10.53
CA LEU A 80 -9.33 11.03 11.88
C LEU A 80 -8.69 12.27 12.53
N LEU A 81 -8.11 13.17 11.72
CA LEU A 81 -7.57 14.45 12.22
C LEU A 81 -8.67 15.43 12.54
N GLN A 82 -9.74 15.46 11.75
CA GLN A 82 -10.86 16.41 11.92
C GLN A 82 -11.83 15.98 13.01
N ASN A 83 -12.10 14.68 13.13
CA ASN A 83 -13.08 14.09 14.03
C ASN A 83 -12.47 12.99 14.92
N PRO A 84 -11.56 13.32 15.86
CA PRO A 84 -10.87 12.32 16.69
C PRO A 84 -11.81 11.54 17.60
N GLU A 85 -13.01 12.08 17.89
CA GLU A 85 -14.03 11.44 18.74
C GLU A 85 -14.69 10.23 18.04
N LYS A 86 -14.77 10.26 16.70
CA LYS A 86 -15.38 9.20 15.89
C LYS A 86 -14.39 8.17 15.37
N LYS A 87 -13.21 8.08 15.97
CA LYS A 87 -12.11 7.23 15.46
C LYS A 87 -12.51 5.77 15.29
N ASP A 88 -13.23 5.20 16.25
CA ASP A 88 -13.57 3.78 16.27
C ASP A 88 -14.62 3.45 15.19
N GLU A 89 -15.57 4.37 14.98
CA GLU A 89 -16.57 4.28 13.92
C GLU A 89 -15.93 4.40 12.53
N LEU A 90 -15.03 5.38 12.35
CA LEU A 90 -14.32 5.62 11.10
C LEU A 90 -13.40 4.43 10.74
N LEU A 91 -12.62 3.93 11.69
CA LEU A 91 -11.75 2.79 11.50
C LEU A 91 -12.55 1.52 11.19
N GLY A 92 -13.64 1.28 11.93
CA GLY A 92 -14.51 0.14 11.71
C GLY A 92 -15.16 0.16 10.33
N THR A 93 -15.74 1.30 9.94
CA THR A 93 -16.38 1.47 8.63
C THR A 93 -15.36 1.29 7.49
N ALA A 94 -14.20 1.91 7.61
CA ALA A 94 -13.15 1.81 6.60
C ALA A 94 -12.59 0.38 6.51
N PHE A 95 -12.46 -0.34 7.63
CA PHE A 95 -12.06 -1.75 7.64
C PHE A 95 -13.06 -2.63 6.87
N TRP A 96 -14.35 -2.51 7.18
CA TRP A 96 -15.38 -3.27 6.48
C TRP A 96 -15.43 -2.94 4.99
N LEU A 97 -15.33 -1.66 4.64
CA LEU A 97 -15.30 -1.23 3.24
C LEU A 97 -14.11 -1.84 2.48
N ARG A 98 -12.93 -1.84 3.07
CA ARG A 98 -11.73 -2.46 2.49
C ARG A 98 -11.85 -3.98 2.39
N LEU A 99 -12.42 -4.61 3.41
CA LEU A 99 -12.61 -6.04 3.41
C LEU A 99 -13.56 -6.47 2.29
N VAL A 100 -14.68 -5.77 2.12
CA VAL A 100 -15.63 -6.01 1.01
C VAL A 100 -14.96 -5.74 -0.34
N ALA A 101 -14.23 -4.63 -0.48
CA ALA A 101 -13.48 -4.31 -1.70
C ALA A 101 -12.42 -5.37 -2.01
N GLY A 102 -11.66 -5.83 -1.00
CA GLY A 102 -10.67 -6.89 -1.13
C GLY A 102 -11.27 -8.23 -1.56
N LEU A 103 -12.44 -8.58 -1.02
CA LEU A 103 -13.18 -9.76 -1.47
C LEU A 103 -13.70 -9.62 -2.90
N ALA A 104 -14.13 -8.41 -3.30
CA ALA A 104 -14.61 -8.14 -4.66
C ALA A 104 -13.49 -8.18 -5.71
N ILE A 105 -12.23 -7.97 -5.32
CA ILE A 105 -11.09 -8.12 -6.22
C ILE A 105 -10.99 -9.55 -6.79
N LEU A 106 -11.23 -10.58 -5.98
CA LEU A 106 -11.08 -11.98 -6.40
C LEU A 106 -11.94 -12.34 -7.61
N PRO A 107 -13.29 -12.16 -7.60
CA PRO A 107 -14.12 -12.45 -8.76
C PRO A 107 -13.82 -11.51 -9.95
N LEU A 108 -13.41 -10.26 -9.68
CA LEU A 108 -13.12 -9.28 -10.71
C LEU A 108 -11.84 -9.62 -11.46
N VAL A 109 -10.80 -10.02 -10.74
CA VAL A 109 -9.53 -10.52 -11.28
C VAL A 109 -9.76 -11.80 -12.09
N TYR A 110 -10.56 -12.74 -11.54
CA TYR A 110 -10.91 -13.97 -12.23
C TYR A 110 -11.63 -13.70 -13.56
N ALA A 111 -12.67 -12.86 -13.53
CA ALA A 111 -13.44 -12.52 -14.72
C ALA A 111 -12.57 -11.84 -15.79
N THR A 112 -11.78 -10.84 -15.39
CA THR A 112 -10.90 -10.10 -16.31
C THR A 112 -9.84 -11.02 -16.91
N TYR A 113 -9.21 -11.85 -16.10
CA TYR A 113 -8.21 -12.81 -16.58
C TYR A 113 -8.84 -13.81 -17.56
N SER A 114 -10.03 -14.35 -17.25
CA SER A 114 -10.73 -15.29 -18.12
C SER A 114 -11.10 -14.68 -19.47
N ILE A 115 -11.44 -13.39 -19.50
CA ILE A 115 -11.74 -12.67 -20.74
C ILE A 115 -10.48 -12.47 -21.58
N ILE A 116 -9.39 -12.04 -20.95
CA ILE A 116 -8.12 -11.76 -21.64
C ILE A 116 -7.48 -13.05 -22.14
N ASN A 117 -7.56 -14.12 -21.35
CA ASN A 117 -6.91 -15.39 -21.66
C ASN A 117 -7.76 -16.32 -22.54
N ARG A 118 -8.89 -15.83 -23.04
CA ARG A 118 -9.79 -16.62 -23.91
C ARG A 118 -9.12 -17.15 -25.18
N ASN A 119 -8.05 -16.52 -25.61
CA ASN A 119 -7.24 -16.88 -26.78
C ASN A 119 -5.87 -17.47 -26.42
N ASP A 120 -5.72 -17.99 -25.21
CA ASP A 120 -4.46 -18.61 -24.73
C ASP A 120 -3.22 -17.68 -24.79
N LEU A 121 -3.44 -16.38 -24.62
CA LEU A 121 -2.42 -15.35 -24.78
C LEU A 121 -1.45 -15.26 -23.59
N SER A 122 -1.78 -15.82 -22.44
CA SER A 122 -0.90 -15.78 -21.26
C SER A 122 -0.46 -17.18 -20.85
N GLN A 123 0.86 -17.38 -20.74
CA GLN A 123 1.46 -18.60 -20.20
C GLN A 123 1.41 -18.68 -18.67
N VAL A 124 0.75 -17.71 -18.01
CA VAL A 124 0.70 -17.62 -16.55
C VAL A 124 -0.50 -18.39 -16.02
N PRO A 125 -0.32 -19.41 -15.16
CA PRO A 125 -1.44 -20.13 -14.56
C PRO A 125 -2.35 -19.21 -13.73
N LEU A 126 -3.65 -19.42 -13.84
CA LEU A 126 -4.66 -18.68 -13.05
C LEU A 126 -4.40 -18.76 -11.54
N SER A 127 -3.88 -19.88 -11.05
CA SER A 127 -3.54 -20.08 -9.64
C SER A 127 -2.56 -19.04 -9.11
N TYR A 128 -1.57 -18.63 -9.89
CA TYR A 128 -0.60 -17.60 -9.49
C TYR A 128 -1.27 -16.24 -9.31
N ILE A 129 -2.20 -15.91 -10.21
CA ILE A 129 -2.95 -14.65 -10.15
C ILE A 129 -3.86 -14.64 -8.94
N LEU A 130 -4.56 -15.73 -8.65
CA LEU A 130 -5.46 -15.82 -7.49
C LEU A 130 -4.70 -15.78 -6.15
N ILE A 131 -3.53 -16.42 -6.07
CA ILE A 131 -2.67 -16.33 -4.88
C ILE A 131 -2.26 -14.87 -4.63
N VAL A 132 -1.84 -14.18 -5.69
CA VAL A 132 -1.46 -12.76 -5.57
C VAL A 132 -2.68 -11.88 -5.26
N ALA A 133 -3.86 -12.18 -5.82
CA ALA A 133 -5.09 -11.44 -5.54
C ALA A 133 -5.50 -11.54 -4.05
N PHE A 134 -5.17 -12.64 -3.39
CA PHE A 134 -5.40 -12.81 -1.96
C PHE A 134 -4.61 -11.79 -1.11
N ILE A 135 -3.50 -11.26 -1.62
CA ILE A 135 -2.76 -10.16 -0.99
C ILE A 135 -3.66 -8.93 -0.82
N GLY A 136 -4.53 -8.65 -1.79
CA GLY A 136 -5.49 -7.54 -1.71
C GLY A 136 -6.44 -7.64 -0.52
N PHE A 137 -6.84 -8.87 -0.17
CA PHE A 137 -7.63 -9.14 1.02
C PHE A 137 -6.82 -8.87 2.31
N ILE A 138 -5.57 -9.35 2.37
CA ILE A 138 -4.69 -9.11 3.51
C ILE A 138 -4.40 -7.62 3.71
N GLN A 139 -4.30 -6.84 2.64
CA GLN A 139 -4.08 -5.39 2.72
C GLN A 139 -5.21 -4.63 3.42
N SER A 140 -6.39 -5.23 3.60
CA SER A 140 -7.47 -4.61 4.39
C SER A 140 -7.05 -4.34 5.84
N PHE A 141 -6.12 -5.11 6.37
CA PHE A 141 -5.59 -4.93 7.73
C PHE A 141 -4.63 -3.75 7.86
N ASN A 142 -4.09 -3.21 6.76
CA ASN A 142 -3.19 -2.05 6.77
C ASN A 142 -3.90 -0.74 7.13
N ILE A 143 -5.21 -0.79 7.42
CA ILE A 143 -5.96 0.40 7.83
C ILE A 143 -5.43 1.01 9.15
N ILE A 144 -4.79 0.18 9.97
CA ILE A 144 -4.16 0.60 11.22
C ILE A 144 -3.04 1.63 10.96
N ASP A 145 -2.36 1.54 9.82
CA ASP A 145 -1.31 2.49 9.43
C ASP A 145 -1.85 3.92 9.32
N SER A 146 -3.08 4.08 8.83
CA SER A 146 -3.74 5.38 8.71
C SER A 146 -3.97 6.03 10.09
N TYR A 147 -4.27 5.23 11.11
CA TYR A 147 -4.38 5.70 12.48
C TYR A 147 -3.05 6.22 13.02
N PHE A 148 -1.95 5.47 12.85
CA PHE A 148 -0.63 5.92 13.30
C PHE A 148 -0.13 7.14 12.53
N GLN A 149 -0.45 7.24 11.24
CA GLN A 149 -0.15 8.42 10.43
C GLN A 149 -0.90 9.66 10.95
N SER A 150 -2.18 9.53 11.30
CA SER A 150 -2.98 10.65 11.86
C SER A 150 -2.42 11.17 13.17
N ARG A 151 -1.77 10.32 13.99
CA ARG A 151 -1.12 10.70 15.26
C ARG A 151 0.31 11.23 15.08
N VAL A 152 0.78 11.39 13.84
CA VAL A 152 2.17 11.82 13.54
C VAL A 152 3.20 10.89 14.21
N GLN A 153 2.92 9.61 14.19
CA GLN A 153 3.75 8.56 14.79
C GLN A 153 4.31 7.62 13.72
N ALA A 154 4.94 8.18 12.69
CA ALA A 154 5.46 7.45 11.54
C ALA A 154 6.43 6.32 11.89
N LYS A 155 7.10 6.38 13.05
CA LYS A 155 8.00 5.31 13.50
C LYS A 155 7.31 3.95 13.66
N TYR A 156 6.01 3.92 13.96
CA TYR A 156 5.25 2.67 14.11
C TYR A 156 4.73 2.12 12.78
N VAL A 157 4.76 2.91 11.71
CA VAL A 157 4.40 2.48 10.35
C VAL A 157 5.58 1.80 9.64
N MET A 158 6.80 1.90 10.21
CA MET A 158 8.03 1.31 9.64
C MET A 158 8.26 -0.16 9.99
N TYR A 159 7.60 -0.67 11.02
CA TYR A 159 7.75 -2.04 11.51
C TYR A 159 6.62 -2.92 11.01
#